data_3c9ce5d3dade0c99776074b4d326e1fa
#
_entry.id   3c9ce5d3dade0c99776074b4d326e1fa
#
_cell.length_a   1.000
_cell.length_b   1.000
_cell.length_c   1.000
_cell.angle_alpha   90.00
_cell.angle_beta   90.00
_cell.angle_gamma   90.00
#
_symmetry.space_group_name_H-M   'P 1'
#
loop_
_entity.id
_entity.type
_entity.pdbx_description
1 polymer ?
#
loop_
_entity_poly.entity_id
_entity_poly.type
_entity_poly.pdbx_seq_one_letter_code
_entity_poly.pdbx_strand_id
1 'polypeptide(L)'
;MLITSIDDRKRLSRPSIVLPVLGCVLLFSAVNMPAQNEPHESAASKPAPTLVVGFVGGSVHRNDLRHSEVQLARHLQGTYGDDIQVQVFRNRERALAHRLVLEWVNGLKTGSLMGGNRPEARIILFGHSWGASAVVYLARDLERDGIPVALTIQVDSVRKDGQDDSVIPANVAEAVNFYQTKGLIHGRSEIIAADPARTAVLGNFRSEYQKEPAECHAYPWYARLFFKSHISIECDPRVWSQVETLIEARIAPPLQPAQTKVAAQVIRQQ
;
A
#
# COMPACT_ATOMS: atom_id res chain seq x y z
N MET A 1 32.09 -16.31 -59.97
CA MET A 1 31.65 -17.36 -60.91
C MET A 1 30.15 -17.19 -60.95
N LEU A 2 29.71 -16.41 -61.93
CA LEU A 2 29.04 -16.83 -63.19
C LEU A 2 27.62 -17.31 -62.87
N ILE A 3 26.60 -16.46 -63.24
CA ILE A 3 25.85 -16.38 -64.50
C ILE A 3 24.61 -17.28 -64.42
N THR A 4 23.37 -16.93 -64.71
CA THR A 4 22.62 -16.20 -65.74
C THR A 4 21.15 -16.26 -65.37
N SER A 5 20.34 -15.19 -65.36
CA SER A 5 19.49 -14.66 -66.45
C SER A 5 18.72 -15.70 -67.26
N ILE A 6 17.39 -15.56 -67.32
CA ILE A 6 16.58 -15.57 -68.55
C ILE A 6 15.17 -15.06 -68.25
N ASP A 7 14.82 -14.08 -69.02
CA ASP A 7 13.59 -13.38 -69.36
C ASP A 7 12.63 -14.33 -70.12
N ASP A 8 11.34 -14.26 -69.92
CA ASP A 8 10.43 -14.46 -71.07
C ASP A 8 9.06 -13.82 -70.90
N ARG A 9 8.78 -12.88 -71.77
CA ARG A 9 7.51 -12.18 -71.97
C ARG A 9 6.56 -13.08 -72.76
N LYS A 10 5.30 -13.11 -72.36
CA LYS A 10 4.20 -13.32 -73.32
C LYS A 10 3.03 -12.40 -73.04
N ARG A 11 2.86 -11.46 -73.96
CA ARG A 11 1.63 -10.72 -74.25
C ARG A 11 0.56 -11.66 -74.75
N LEU A 12 -0.63 -11.53 -74.33
CA LEU A 12 -1.81 -11.88 -75.11
C LEU A 12 -2.97 -10.92 -74.83
N SER A 13 -3.56 -10.55 -75.93
CA SER A 13 -4.50 -9.52 -76.30
C SER A 13 -5.89 -9.62 -75.66
N ARG A 14 -6.54 -8.41 -75.61
CA ARG A 14 -7.92 -8.13 -75.32
C ARG A 14 -8.95 -8.80 -76.18
N PRO A 15 -10.24 -8.93 -75.72
CA PRO A 15 -11.24 -8.13 -76.41
C PRO A 15 -12.15 -7.33 -75.49
N SER A 16 -12.56 -6.19 -76.00
CA SER A 16 -13.53 -5.24 -75.45
C SER A 16 -14.94 -5.81 -75.59
N ILE A 17 -15.70 -5.76 -74.50
CA ILE A 17 -17.16 -5.93 -74.53
C ILE A 17 -17.80 -4.67 -73.93
N VAL A 18 -18.52 -3.96 -74.79
CA VAL A 18 -19.40 -2.83 -74.44
C VAL A 18 -20.76 -3.42 -74.04
N LEU A 19 -21.27 -3.10 -72.89
CA LEU A 19 -22.70 -3.30 -72.54
C LEU A 19 -23.21 -2.10 -71.75
N PRO A 20 -24.50 -1.82 -71.84
CA PRO A 20 -25.05 -0.46 -71.70
C PRO A 20 -25.37 -0.06 -70.25
N VAL A 21 -25.31 1.26 -70.07
CA VAL A 21 -25.70 1.95 -68.84
C VAL A 21 -27.20 1.83 -68.63
N LEU A 22 -27.60 1.13 -67.58
CA LEU A 22 -28.97 1.21 -67.04
C LEU A 22 -28.88 1.97 -65.71
N GLY A 23 -29.39 3.21 -65.71
CA GLY A 23 -29.40 4.07 -64.55
C GLY A 23 -30.41 3.57 -63.48
N CYS A 24 -29.90 3.19 -62.33
CA CYS A 24 -30.71 3.04 -61.15
C CYS A 24 -30.39 4.20 -60.20
N VAL A 25 -31.28 5.16 -60.16
CA VAL A 25 -31.27 6.22 -59.11
C VAL A 25 -31.67 5.58 -57.79
N LEU A 26 -30.70 5.25 -56.94
CA LEU A 26 -30.97 4.87 -55.57
C LEU A 26 -30.96 6.13 -54.72
N LEU A 27 -32.16 6.52 -54.26
CA LEU A 27 -32.38 7.51 -53.22
C LEU A 27 -31.79 6.98 -51.90
N PHE A 28 -30.59 7.45 -51.54
CA PHE A 28 -30.08 7.22 -50.19
C PHE A 28 -30.83 8.09 -49.20
N SER A 29 -31.78 7.50 -48.51
CA SER A 29 -32.29 8.10 -47.26
C SER A 29 -31.17 8.06 -46.22
N ALA A 30 -30.65 9.23 -45.88
CA ALA A 30 -29.74 9.37 -44.77
C ALA A 30 -30.48 9.04 -43.47
N VAL A 31 -30.31 7.83 -42.99
CA VAL A 31 -30.67 7.46 -41.62
C VAL A 31 -29.67 8.13 -40.70
N ASN A 32 -30.10 9.20 -40.01
CA ASN A 32 -29.36 9.77 -38.92
C ASN A 32 -29.30 8.73 -37.79
N MET A 33 -28.21 7.96 -37.73
CA MET A 33 -27.87 7.18 -36.55
C MET A 33 -27.46 8.14 -35.43
N PRO A 34 -28.07 8.07 -34.24
CA PRO A 34 -27.56 8.82 -33.10
C PRO A 34 -26.12 8.30 -32.83
N ALA A 35 -25.19 9.23 -32.67
CA ALA A 35 -23.82 8.93 -32.24
C ALA A 35 -23.91 8.09 -30.94
N GLN A 36 -23.51 6.83 -31.03
CA GLN A 36 -23.30 6.03 -29.84
C GLN A 36 -22.18 6.72 -29.05
N ASN A 37 -22.55 7.31 -27.93
CA ASN A 37 -21.58 7.71 -26.91
C ASN A 37 -20.84 6.43 -26.52
N GLU A 38 -19.65 6.23 -27.07
CA GLU A 38 -18.70 5.28 -26.54
C GLU A 38 -18.52 5.60 -25.05
N PRO A 39 -18.67 4.62 -24.15
CA PRO A 39 -18.37 4.87 -22.75
C PRO A 39 -16.91 5.33 -22.69
N HIS A 40 -16.69 6.59 -22.30
CA HIS A 40 -15.37 7.10 -21.95
C HIS A 40 -14.79 6.11 -20.93
N GLU A 41 -13.90 5.25 -21.38
CA GLU A 41 -13.08 4.43 -20.53
C GLU A 41 -12.34 5.42 -19.60
N SER A 42 -12.86 5.53 -18.38
CA SER A 42 -12.29 6.40 -17.37
C SER A 42 -10.85 5.93 -17.17
N ALA A 43 -9.91 6.71 -17.70
CA ALA A 43 -8.50 6.45 -17.55
C ALA A 43 -8.24 6.19 -16.06
N ALA A 44 -7.93 4.94 -15.72
CA ALA A 44 -7.66 4.54 -14.35
C ALA A 44 -6.57 5.47 -13.81
N SER A 45 -6.91 6.29 -12.85
CA SER A 45 -5.97 7.25 -12.27
C SER A 45 -4.81 6.46 -11.67
N LYS A 46 -3.58 6.83 -12.05
CA LYS A 46 -2.38 6.20 -11.51
C LYS A 46 -2.44 6.22 -9.97
N PRO A 47 -2.16 5.10 -9.29
CA PRO A 47 -2.21 5.06 -7.84
C PRO A 47 -1.30 6.12 -7.22
N ALA A 48 -1.69 6.62 -6.04
CA ALA A 48 -0.91 7.60 -5.32
C ALA A 48 0.45 7.03 -4.95
N PRO A 49 1.57 7.75 -5.14
CA PRO A 49 2.88 7.33 -4.66
C PRO A 49 2.79 6.97 -3.18
N THR A 50 3.23 5.77 -2.81
CA THR A 50 3.10 5.28 -1.43
C THR A 50 4.46 4.84 -0.89
N LEU A 51 4.81 5.34 0.29
CA LEU A 51 5.97 4.92 1.07
C LEU A 51 5.49 4.23 2.35
N VAL A 52 5.91 2.98 2.53
CA VAL A 52 5.63 2.18 3.73
C VAL A 52 6.92 2.03 4.53
N VAL A 53 6.92 2.49 5.77
CA VAL A 53 8.08 2.42 6.67
C VAL A 53 7.75 1.52 7.86
N GLY A 54 8.49 0.41 7.99
CA GLY A 54 8.39 -0.51 9.11
C GLY A 54 9.53 -0.33 10.13
N PHE A 55 9.25 -0.64 11.40
CA PHE A 55 10.25 -0.69 12.46
C PHE A 55 10.19 -2.00 13.21
N VAL A 56 11.32 -2.71 13.29
CA VAL A 56 11.46 -3.91 14.12
C VAL A 56 11.71 -3.56 15.59
N GLY A 57 11.24 -4.44 16.47
CA GLY A 57 11.40 -4.32 17.92
C GLY A 57 12.82 -4.65 18.42
N GLY A 58 13.04 -4.46 19.71
CA GLY A 58 14.22 -4.91 20.45
C GLY A 58 15.55 -4.73 19.74
N SER A 59 16.36 -5.78 19.75
CA SER A 59 17.67 -5.85 19.06
C SER A 59 17.59 -6.58 17.71
N VAL A 60 16.39 -6.75 17.15
CA VAL A 60 16.12 -7.44 15.88
C VAL A 60 16.84 -6.74 14.72
N HIS A 61 17.37 -7.53 13.81
CA HIS A 61 17.99 -7.01 12.59
C HIS A 61 16.92 -6.73 11.52
N ARG A 62 17.00 -5.59 10.84
CA ARG A 62 16.01 -5.13 9.86
C ARG A 62 15.80 -6.05 8.64
N ASN A 63 16.67 -7.03 8.44
CA ASN A 63 16.59 -8.00 7.34
C ASN A 63 16.31 -9.43 7.85
N ASP A 64 15.96 -9.60 9.12
CA ASP A 64 15.69 -10.91 9.70
C ASP A 64 14.27 -11.37 9.38
N LEU A 65 14.16 -12.21 8.35
CA LEU A 65 12.88 -12.75 7.84
C LEU A 65 12.13 -13.65 8.84
N ARG A 66 12.66 -13.91 10.02
CA ARG A 66 11.93 -14.62 11.08
C ARG A 66 10.91 -13.72 11.77
N HIS A 67 11.02 -12.41 11.60
CA HIS A 67 10.16 -11.40 12.22
C HIS A 67 9.07 -10.91 11.27
N SER A 68 7.87 -10.77 11.79
CA SER A 68 6.65 -10.51 11.00
C SER A 68 6.69 -9.16 10.29
N GLU A 69 7.32 -8.13 10.88
CA GLU A 69 7.48 -6.82 10.23
C GLU A 69 8.30 -6.92 8.94
N VAL A 70 9.35 -7.76 8.97
CA VAL A 70 10.23 -7.97 7.81
C VAL A 70 9.54 -8.83 6.75
N GLN A 71 8.79 -9.84 7.18
CA GLN A 71 7.98 -10.70 6.28
C GLN A 71 6.93 -9.86 5.55
N LEU A 72 6.16 -9.05 6.28
CA LEU A 72 5.14 -8.17 5.72
C LEU A 72 5.73 -7.18 4.72
N ALA A 73 6.83 -6.51 5.09
CA ALA A 73 7.50 -5.58 4.19
C ALA A 73 7.94 -6.24 2.88
N ARG A 74 8.47 -7.46 2.96
CA ARG A 74 8.87 -8.23 1.78
C ARG A 74 7.68 -8.66 0.94
N HIS A 75 6.59 -9.07 1.58
CA HIS A 75 5.36 -9.45 0.91
C HIS A 75 4.77 -8.26 0.14
N LEU A 76 4.60 -7.12 0.79
CA LEU A 76 4.10 -5.88 0.18
C LEU A 76 4.97 -5.44 -1.01
N GLN A 77 6.30 -5.43 -0.86
CA GLN A 77 7.20 -5.07 -1.96
C GLN A 77 7.09 -6.07 -3.13
N GLY A 78 6.92 -7.36 -2.85
CA GLY A 78 6.73 -8.39 -3.87
C GLY A 78 5.38 -8.29 -4.60
N THR A 79 4.31 -7.91 -3.89
CA THR A 79 2.95 -7.80 -4.42
C THR A 79 2.77 -6.55 -5.28
N TYR A 80 3.29 -5.41 -4.84
CA TYR A 80 3.07 -4.11 -5.46
C TYR A 80 4.25 -3.61 -6.31
N GLY A 81 5.41 -4.29 -6.25
CA GLY A 81 6.58 -3.95 -7.07
C GLY A 81 6.99 -2.48 -6.92
N ASP A 82 7.14 -1.79 -8.06
CA ASP A 82 7.56 -0.39 -8.12
C ASP A 82 6.42 0.62 -7.88
N ASP A 83 5.17 0.15 -7.68
CA ASP A 83 4.04 1.02 -7.35
C ASP A 83 4.13 1.59 -5.93
N ILE A 84 4.88 0.92 -5.06
CA ILE A 84 5.16 1.38 -3.70
C ILE A 84 6.64 1.24 -3.36
N GLN A 85 7.10 2.00 -2.38
CA GLN A 85 8.40 1.80 -1.75
C GLN A 85 8.21 1.29 -0.33
N VAL A 86 8.84 0.17 0.03
CA VAL A 86 8.77 -0.40 1.38
C VAL A 86 10.17 -0.47 1.99
N GLN A 87 10.34 0.03 3.21
CA GLN A 87 11.61 0.00 3.90
C GLN A 87 11.45 -0.33 5.38
N VAL A 88 12.27 -1.25 5.89
CA VAL A 88 12.31 -1.60 7.33
C VAL A 88 13.56 -1.05 7.99
N PHE A 89 13.40 -0.55 9.20
CA PHE A 89 14.46 0.00 10.05
C PHE A 89 14.48 -0.67 11.42
N ARG A 90 15.62 -0.64 12.09
CA ARG A 90 15.65 -0.92 13.51
C ARG A 90 15.06 0.25 14.30
N ASN A 91 14.47 0.00 15.45
CA ASN A 91 13.85 1.03 16.29
C ASN A 91 14.79 2.21 16.64
N ARG A 92 16.11 2.00 16.65
CA ARG A 92 17.13 3.03 16.87
C ARG A 92 17.56 3.79 15.60
N GLU A 93 17.11 3.35 14.44
CA GLU A 93 17.44 3.97 13.15
C GLU A 93 16.41 5.00 12.69
N ARG A 94 15.61 5.55 13.62
CA ARG A 94 14.57 6.57 13.32
C ARG A 94 15.10 7.75 12.52
N ALA A 95 16.30 8.25 12.84
CA ALA A 95 16.91 9.36 12.08
C ALA A 95 17.24 8.99 10.62
N LEU A 96 17.54 7.71 10.35
CA LEU A 96 17.72 7.23 8.96
C LEU A 96 16.37 7.15 8.24
N ALA A 97 15.33 6.63 8.92
CA ALA A 97 13.98 6.59 8.37
C ALA A 97 13.44 7.99 8.07
N HIS A 98 13.67 8.95 8.97
CA HIS A 98 13.28 10.34 8.78
C HIS A 98 13.95 10.93 7.52
N ARG A 99 15.25 10.76 7.35
CA ARG A 99 15.95 11.22 6.14
C ARG A 99 15.41 10.58 4.87
N LEU A 100 15.14 9.27 4.88
CA LEU A 100 14.53 8.59 3.75
C LEU A 100 13.21 9.24 3.35
N VAL A 101 12.33 9.52 4.34
CA VAL A 101 11.04 10.17 4.06
C VAL A 101 11.24 11.55 3.45
N LEU A 102 12.16 12.36 4.00
CA LEU A 102 12.46 13.70 3.45
C LEU A 102 12.97 13.64 2.00
N GLU A 103 13.91 12.74 1.73
CA GLU A 103 14.46 12.52 0.38
C GLU A 103 13.37 12.06 -0.59
N TRP A 104 12.52 11.13 -0.17
CA TRP A 104 11.40 10.62 -0.97
C TRP A 104 10.38 11.72 -1.29
N VAL A 105 9.94 12.51 -0.30
CA VAL A 105 9.00 13.62 -0.49
C VAL A 105 9.60 14.69 -1.39
N ASN A 106 10.89 15.03 -1.22
CA ASN A 106 11.58 16.00 -2.07
C ASN A 106 11.72 15.48 -3.51
N GLY A 107 12.01 14.20 -3.70
CA GLY A 107 12.04 13.56 -5.03
C GLY A 107 10.69 13.66 -5.75
N LEU A 108 9.58 13.51 -5.03
CA LEU A 108 8.24 13.70 -5.59
C LEU A 108 7.98 15.15 -5.99
N LYS A 109 8.39 16.13 -5.19
CA LYS A 109 8.24 17.56 -5.48
C LYS A 109 9.01 17.96 -6.73
N THR A 110 10.27 17.53 -6.84
CA THR A 110 11.13 17.85 -8.01
C THR A 110 10.66 17.15 -9.29
N GLY A 111 10.15 15.91 -9.21
CA GLY A 111 9.54 15.22 -10.34
C GLY A 111 8.20 15.82 -10.80
N SER A 112 7.56 16.67 -9.97
CA SER A 112 6.28 17.33 -10.26
C SER A 112 6.40 18.53 -11.20
N LEU A 113 7.61 18.99 -11.55
CA LEU A 113 7.83 20.07 -12.51
C LEU A 113 7.37 19.73 -13.94
N MET A 114 6.92 18.51 -14.18
CA MET A 114 6.38 18.02 -15.47
C MET A 114 4.84 18.08 -15.57
N GLY A 115 4.17 18.91 -14.79
CA GLY A 115 2.76 19.32 -14.96
C GLY A 115 1.75 18.18 -14.95
N GLY A 116 1.03 18.01 -13.85
CA GLY A 116 -0.13 17.12 -13.75
C GLY A 116 -0.69 17.10 -12.34
N ASN A 117 -2.00 16.93 -12.21
CA ASN A 117 -2.70 16.71 -10.95
C ASN A 117 -2.20 15.38 -10.35
N ARG A 118 -1.14 15.41 -9.52
CA ARG A 118 -0.59 14.21 -8.90
C ARG A 118 -1.43 13.86 -7.69
N PRO A 119 -1.85 12.59 -7.54
CA PRO A 119 -2.50 12.16 -6.32
C PRO A 119 -1.57 12.39 -5.13
N GLU A 120 -2.14 12.77 -4.00
CA GLU A 120 -1.42 13.06 -2.76
C GLU A 120 -0.58 11.85 -2.32
N ALA A 121 0.71 12.09 -2.05
CA ALA A 121 1.63 11.05 -1.61
C ALA A 121 1.19 10.47 -0.26
N ARG A 122 1.31 9.15 -0.10
CA ARG A 122 0.90 8.45 1.12
C ARG A 122 2.10 7.91 1.88
N ILE A 123 2.17 8.21 3.16
CA ILE A 123 3.18 7.66 4.07
C ILE A 123 2.45 6.80 5.10
N ILE A 124 2.88 5.54 5.21
CA ILE A 124 2.31 4.56 6.15
C ILE A 124 3.44 4.08 7.04
N LEU A 125 3.21 4.09 8.36
CA LEU A 125 4.21 3.71 9.36
C LEU A 125 3.66 2.54 10.19
N PHE A 126 4.47 1.49 10.39
CA PHE A 126 4.10 0.36 11.23
C PHE A 126 5.27 -0.18 12.04
N GLY A 127 5.01 -0.89 13.13
CA GLY A 127 6.06 -1.49 13.92
C GLY A 127 5.57 -2.28 15.12
N HIS A 128 6.47 -3.07 15.71
CA HIS A 128 6.23 -3.87 16.91
C HIS A 128 7.14 -3.42 18.06
N SER A 129 6.63 -3.49 19.28
CA SER A 129 7.41 -3.24 20.51
C SER A 129 8.08 -1.85 20.51
N TRP A 130 9.39 -1.75 20.71
CA TRP A 130 10.16 -0.51 20.56
C TRP A 130 10.11 0.06 19.13
N GLY A 131 9.83 -0.78 18.14
CA GLY A 131 9.57 -0.32 16.79
C GLY A 131 8.25 0.42 16.67
N ALA A 132 7.21 -0.06 17.35
CA ALA A 132 5.91 0.63 17.38
C ALA A 132 6.01 2.01 18.07
N SER A 133 6.82 2.12 19.13
CA SER A 133 7.14 3.41 19.73
C SER A 133 7.89 4.33 18.76
N ALA A 134 8.84 3.77 17.97
CA ALA A 134 9.57 4.54 16.96
C ALA A 134 8.67 5.10 15.85
N VAL A 135 7.55 4.40 15.51
CA VAL A 135 6.50 4.89 14.59
C VAL A 135 5.96 6.25 15.03
N VAL A 136 5.55 6.36 16.30
CA VAL A 136 4.97 7.60 16.85
C VAL A 136 6.00 8.73 16.84
N TYR A 137 7.26 8.42 17.19
CA TYR A 137 8.31 9.44 17.19
C TYR A 137 8.70 9.88 15.79
N LEU A 138 8.70 8.98 14.79
CA LEU A 138 8.87 9.38 13.40
C LEU A 138 7.71 10.25 12.93
N ALA A 139 6.47 9.92 13.28
CA ALA A 139 5.32 10.74 12.95
C ALA A 139 5.42 12.17 13.52
N ARG A 140 5.93 12.32 14.77
CA ARG A 140 6.21 13.62 15.38
C ARG A 140 7.36 14.37 14.72
N ASP A 141 8.41 13.67 14.27
CA ASP A 141 9.47 14.29 13.49
C ASP A 141 8.89 14.86 12.19
N LEU A 142 8.06 14.07 11.49
CA LEU A 142 7.37 14.48 10.25
C LEU A 142 6.34 15.61 10.48
N GLU A 143 5.69 15.65 11.65
CA GLU A 143 4.80 16.76 12.01
C GLU A 143 5.55 18.10 12.05
N ARG A 144 6.77 18.12 12.63
CA ARG A 144 7.61 19.32 12.65
C ARG A 144 8.04 19.78 11.26
N ASP A 145 8.13 18.85 10.31
CA ASP A 145 8.46 19.13 8.92
C ASP A 145 7.21 19.47 8.06
N GLY A 146 6.01 19.42 8.67
CA GLY A 146 4.75 19.65 7.95
C GLY A 146 4.38 18.53 6.97
N ILE A 147 4.90 17.30 7.19
CA ILE A 147 4.66 16.15 6.33
C ILE A 147 3.50 15.31 6.89
N PRO A 148 2.42 15.09 6.10
CA PRO A 148 1.30 14.27 6.53
C PRO A 148 1.66 12.78 6.51
N VAL A 149 1.04 12.02 7.43
CA VAL A 149 1.12 10.57 7.53
C VAL A 149 -0.29 10.00 7.37
N ALA A 150 -0.48 9.10 6.42
CA ALA A 150 -1.79 8.53 6.13
C ALA A 150 -2.25 7.55 7.22
N LEU A 151 -1.33 6.72 7.73
CA LEU A 151 -1.65 5.69 8.72
C LEU A 151 -0.45 5.39 9.61
N THR A 152 -0.71 5.26 10.92
CA THR A 152 0.23 4.65 11.88
C THR A 152 -0.36 3.38 12.47
N ILE A 153 0.45 2.31 12.54
CA ILE A 153 0.06 1.03 13.12
C ILE A 153 1.06 0.65 14.21
N GLN A 154 0.56 0.55 15.45
CA GLN A 154 1.33 0.11 16.60
C GLN A 154 0.94 -1.31 16.97
N VAL A 155 1.92 -2.22 17.05
CA VAL A 155 1.72 -3.59 17.55
C VAL A 155 2.50 -3.73 18.85
N ASP A 156 1.77 -3.88 19.94
CA ASP A 156 2.27 -4.05 21.32
C ASP A 156 3.38 -3.05 21.68
N SER A 157 3.09 -1.75 21.47
CA SER A 157 4.05 -0.66 21.62
C SER A 157 4.59 -0.55 23.04
N VAL A 158 5.89 -0.75 23.19
CA VAL A 158 6.60 -0.65 24.46
C VAL A 158 7.35 0.66 24.51
N ARG A 159 6.98 1.49 25.48
CA ARG A 159 7.61 2.78 25.72
C ARG A 159 9.09 2.63 26.11
N LYS A 160 9.93 3.49 25.57
CA LYS A 160 11.28 3.72 26.11
C LYS A 160 11.21 4.76 27.24
N ASP A 161 12.14 4.68 28.19
CA ASP A 161 12.17 5.57 29.34
C ASP A 161 12.13 7.06 28.93
N GLY A 162 11.29 7.82 29.64
CA GLY A 162 11.11 9.25 29.42
C GLY A 162 10.33 9.64 28.16
N GLN A 163 9.78 8.67 27.41
CA GLN A 163 9.06 8.91 26.15
C GLN A 163 7.59 8.48 26.26
N ASP A 164 6.68 9.24 25.64
CA ASP A 164 5.27 8.90 25.54
C ASP A 164 4.90 8.60 24.08
N ASP A 165 4.42 7.40 23.83
CA ASP A 165 3.99 6.88 22.53
C ASP A 165 2.47 6.61 22.45
N SER A 166 1.71 7.09 23.44
CA SER A 166 0.26 6.95 23.47
C SER A 166 -0.48 8.06 22.73
N VAL A 167 0.13 9.24 22.58
CA VAL A 167 -0.49 10.39 21.92
C VAL A 167 -0.01 10.48 20.47
N ILE A 168 -0.94 10.29 19.55
CA ILE A 168 -0.69 10.33 18.10
C ILE A 168 -0.73 11.79 17.62
N PRO A 169 0.31 12.28 16.91
CA PRO A 169 0.38 13.66 16.45
C PRO A 169 -0.66 13.99 15.38
N ALA A 170 -1.00 15.27 15.25
CA ALA A 170 -2.10 15.75 14.41
C ALA A 170 -1.83 15.71 12.89
N ASN A 171 -0.61 15.41 12.47
CA ASN A 171 -0.28 15.14 11.06
C ASN A 171 -0.64 13.72 10.60
N VAL A 172 -1.08 12.85 11.51
CA VAL A 172 -1.50 11.48 11.20
C VAL A 172 -3.01 11.47 10.94
N ALA A 173 -3.43 11.00 9.76
CA ALA A 173 -4.84 10.92 9.42
C ALA A 173 -5.56 9.79 10.18
N GLU A 174 -4.93 8.61 10.25
CA GLU A 174 -5.50 7.43 10.91
C GLU A 174 -4.46 6.70 11.76
N ALA A 175 -4.89 6.17 12.89
CA ALA A 175 -4.04 5.41 13.80
C ALA A 175 -4.75 4.16 14.33
N VAL A 176 -3.98 3.08 14.51
CA VAL A 176 -4.50 1.83 15.10
C VAL A 176 -3.49 1.23 16.05
N ASN A 177 -3.97 0.59 17.10
CA ASN A 177 -3.16 -0.07 18.10
C ASN A 177 -3.64 -1.51 18.33
N PHE A 178 -2.74 -2.46 18.21
CA PHE A 178 -2.92 -3.85 18.61
C PHE A 178 -2.08 -4.08 19.85
N TYR A 179 -2.66 -4.62 20.91
CA TYR A 179 -1.97 -4.79 22.19
C TYR A 179 -2.35 -6.05 22.92
N GLN A 180 -1.53 -6.42 23.90
CA GLN A 180 -1.82 -7.42 24.90
C GLN A 180 -1.47 -6.88 26.28
N THR A 181 -2.01 -7.49 27.37
CA THR A 181 -1.89 -6.95 28.73
C THR A 181 -1.25 -7.94 29.70
N LYS A 182 -0.60 -8.99 29.21
CA LYS A 182 -0.08 -10.07 30.05
C LYS A 182 1.45 -10.19 29.94
N GLY A 183 2.06 -10.64 31.03
CA GLY A 183 3.50 -10.83 31.13
C GLY A 183 4.23 -9.59 31.62
N LEU A 184 5.57 -9.71 31.67
CA LEU A 184 6.46 -8.65 32.17
C LEU A 184 6.59 -7.47 31.19
N ILE A 185 6.46 -7.75 29.91
CA ILE A 185 6.45 -6.76 28.84
C ILE A 185 5.09 -6.80 28.18
N HIS A 186 4.45 -5.67 28.11
CA HIS A 186 3.19 -5.48 27.41
C HIS A 186 3.10 -4.08 26.83
N GLY A 187 2.37 -3.95 25.73
CA GLY A 187 2.16 -2.70 25.05
C GLY A 187 1.17 -1.77 25.72
N ARG A 188 1.05 -0.58 25.14
CA ARG A 188 0.02 0.39 25.53
C ARG A 188 -1.35 -0.19 25.22
N SER A 189 -2.25 -0.15 26.21
CA SER A 189 -3.64 -0.56 26.00
C SER A 189 -4.45 0.45 25.20
N GLU A 190 -4.00 1.71 25.16
CA GLU A 190 -4.71 2.79 24.51
C GLU A 190 -3.75 3.77 23.84
N ILE A 191 -4.13 4.19 22.64
CA ILE A 191 -3.60 5.36 21.95
C ILE A 191 -4.72 6.38 21.79
N ILE A 192 -4.39 7.66 21.85
CA ILE A 192 -5.31 8.78 21.69
C ILE A 192 -4.78 9.77 20.66
N ALA A 193 -5.67 10.47 19.97
CA ALA A 193 -5.31 11.53 19.06
C ALA A 193 -4.96 12.82 19.84
N ALA A 194 -3.87 13.50 19.46
CA ALA A 194 -3.58 14.85 19.95
C ALA A 194 -4.66 15.85 19.51
N ASP A 195 -5.20 15.65 18.30
CA ASP A 195 -6.31 16.41 17.74
C ASP A 195 -7.33 15.44 17.08
N PRO A 196 -8.44 15.12 17.77
CA PRO A 196 -9.44 14.20 17.23
C PRO A 196 -10.19 14.73 15.99
N ALA A 197 -10.09 16.00 15.67
CA ALA A 197 -10.66 16.55 14.44
C ALA A 197 -9.79 16.24 13.21
N ARG A 198 -8.51 15.92 13.43
CA ARG A 198 -7.54 15.64 12.37
C ARG A 198 -7.09 14.19 12.30
N THR A 199 -7.12 13.48 13.43
CA THR A 199 -6.64 12.10 13.56
C THR A 199 -7.78 11.18 13.99
N ALA A 200 -8.12 10.20 13.16
CA ALA A 200 -9.06 9.15 13.52
C ALA A 200 -8.32 7.97 14.15
N VAL A 201 -8.59 7.67 15.43
CA VAL A 201 -8.15 6.42 16.05
C VAL A 201 -9.12 5.32 15.65
N LEU A 202 -8.71 4.41 14.79
CA LEU A 202 -9.54 3.31 14.24
C LEU A 202 -9.88 2.26 15.30
N GLY A 203 -9.04 2.14 16.33
CA GLY A 203 -9.30 1.28 17.47
C GLY A 203 -8.04 0.89 18.25
N ASN A 204 -8.30 0.37 19.46
CA ASN A 204 -7.33 -0.29 20.31
C ASN A 204 -7.76 -1.76 20.46
N PHE A 205 -7.11 -2.67 19.74
CA PHE A 205 -7.50 -4.07 19.63
C PHE A 205 -6.67 -4.96 20.55
N ARG A 206 -7.34 -5.59 21.50
CA ARG A 206 -6.70 -6.45 22.49
C ARG A 206 -6.62 -7.90 22.00
N SER A 207 -5.43 -8.51 22.13
CA SER A 207 -5.20 -9.93 21.91
C SER A 207 -4.87 -10.66 23.22
N GLU A 208 -5.25 -11.93 23.32
CA GLU A 208 -5.00 -12.77 24.51
C GLU A 208 -4.27 -14.06 24.13
N TYR A 209 -3.13 -14.32 24.79
CA TYR A 209 -2.23 -15.45 24.48
C TYR A 209 -1.98 -16.40 25.67
N GLN A 210 -2.88 -16.43 26.66
CA GLN A 210 -2.71 -17.28 27.83
C GLN A 210 -2.98 -18.75 27.52
N LYS A 211 -4.05 -19.03 26.76
CA LYS A 211 -4.50 -20.38 26.45
C LYS A 211 -3.88 -20.92 25.18
N GLU A 212 -3.80 -20.11 24.16
CA GLU A 212 -3.30 -20.45 22.83
C GLU A 212 -2.24 -19.45 22.40
N PRO A 213 -0.96 -19.62 22.82
CA PRO A 213 0.10 -18.75 22.33
C PRO A 213 0.34 -19.03 20.85
N ALA A 214 0.55 -17.98 20.05
CA ALA A 214 1.03 -18.15 18.69
C ALA A 214 2.42 -18.82 18.71
N GLU A 215 2.64 -19.77 17.81
CA GLU A 215 3.96 -20.39 17.65
C GLU A 215 4.94 -19.37 17.10
N CYS A 216 6.05 -19.19 17.78
CA CYS A 216 7.06 -18.20 17.41
C CYS A 216 8.47 -18.79 17.47
N HIS A 217 9.03 -19.08 16.32
CA HIS A 217 10.38 -19.62 16.19
C HIS A 217 11.48 -18.55 16.04
N ALA A 218 11.09 -17.29 15.88
CA ALA A 218 12.01 -16.16 15.75
C ALA A 218 12.86 -15.94 17.00
N TYR A 219 12.35 -16.33 18.17
CA TYR A 219 12.95 -16.07 19.46
C TYR A 219 13.47 -17.33 20.13
N PRO A 220 14.59 -17.25 20.89
CA PRO A 220 15.10 -18.36 21.66
C PRO A 220 14.12 -18.76 22.78
N TRP A 221 14.20 -20.01 23.24
CA TRP A 221 13.25 -20.60 24.18
C TRP A 221 13.08 -19.79 25.49
N TYR A 222 14.18 -19.23 26.02
CA TYR A 222 14.14 -18.43 27.24
C TYR A 222 13.37 -17.13 27.06
N ALA A 223 13.53 -16.44 25.92
CA ALA A 223 12.76 -15.23 25.62
C ALA A 223 11.25 -15.57 25.51
N ARG A 224 10.91 -16.69 24.89
CA ARG A 224 9.53 -17.18 24.80
C ARG A 224 8.92 -17.53 26.17
N LEU A 225 9.76 -17.91 27.14
CA LEU A 225 9.29 -18.17 28.50
C LEU A 225 8.98 -16.88 29.26
N PHE A 226 9.86 -15.88 29.23
CA PHE A 226 9.72 -14.64 30.00
C PHE A 226 8.82 -13.58 29.34
N PHE A 227 8.75 -13.58 28.00
CA PHE A 227 8.04 -12.57 27.24
C PHE A 227 6.94 -13.16 26.35
N LYS A 228 6.35 -14.27 26.77
CA LYS A 228 5.43 -15.12 26.01
C LYS A 228 4.39 -14.31 25.24
N SER A 229 3.58 -13.52 25.93
CA SER A 229 2.47 -12.81 25.28
C SER A 229 2.93 -11.71 24.34
N HIS A 230 4.03 -11.00 24.70
CA HIS A 230 4.66 -9.97 23.86
C HIS A 230 5.23 -10.54 22.57
N ILE A 231 5.86 -11.70 22.65
CA ILE A 231 6.37 -12.43 21.48
C ILE A 231 5.22 -13.05 20.66
N SER A 232 4.17 -13.56 21.34
CA SER A 232 3.05 -14.18 20.65
C SER A 232 2.28 -13.22 19.76
N ILE A 233 2.10 -11.96 20.17
CA ILE A 233 1.41 -10.97 19.32
C ILE A 233 2.22 -10.62 18.07
N GLU A 234 3.55 -10.59 18.16
CA GLU A 234 4.40 -10.41 16.98
C GLU A 234 4.28 -11.57 16.00
N CYS A 235 4.11 -12.79 16.50
CA CYS A 235 4.03 -13.98 15.67
C CYS A 235 2.59 -14.40 15.32
N ASP A 236 1.59 -13.61 15.71
CA ASP A 236 0.18 -13.94 15.45
C ASP A 236 -0.21 -13.55 14.01
N PRO A 237 -0.46 -14.52 13.12
CA PRO A 237 -0.83 -14.23 11.74
C PRO A 237 -2.15 -13.47 11.62
N ARG A 238 -3.05 -13.58 12.62
CA ARG A 238 -4.33 -12.85 12.63
C ARG A 238 -4.11 -11.35 12.82
N VAL A 239 -3.15 -10.96 13.66
CA VAL A 239 -2.78 -9.56 13.87
C VAL A 239 -2.13 -9.02 12.60
N TRP A 240 -1.16 -9.73 12.04
CA TRP A 240 -0.42 -9.24 10.87
C TRP A 240 -1.25 -9.24 9.59
N SER A 241 -2.21 -10.14 9.43
CA SER A 241 -3.20 -10.06 8.34
C SER A 241 -4.08 -8.81 8.44
N GLN A 242 -4.45 -8.38 9.66
CA GLN A 242 -5.18 -7.12 9.85
C GLN A 242 -4.28 -5.92 9.55
N VAL A 243 -3.01 -5.93 9.99
CA VAL A 243 -2.01 -4.90 9.67
C VAL A 243 -1.85 -4.78 8.15
N GLU A 244 -1.70 -5.89 7.44
CA GLU A 244 -1.60 -5.95 5.99
C GLU A 244 -2.84 -5.36 5.32
N THR A 245 -4.04 -5.81 5.68
CA THR A 245 -5.32 -5.30 5.15
C THR A 245 -5.45 -3.78 5.34
N LEU A 246 -5.04 -3.26 6.50
CA LEU A 246 -5.06 -1.83 6.76
C LEU A 246 -4.10 -1.05 5.86
N ILE A 247 -2.92 -1.58 5.59
CA ILE A 247 -1.92 -0.98 4.69
C ILE A 247 -2.44 -1.03 3.25
N GLU A 248 -2.91 -2.19 2.79
CA GLU A 248 -3.42 -2.40 1.43
C GLU A 248 -4.60 -1.48 1.10
N ALA A 249 -5.53 -1.29 2.05
CA ALA A 249 -6.65 -0.37 1.88
C ALA A 249 -6.23 1.10 1.65
N ARG A 250 -4.96 1.46 1.96
CA ARG A 250 -4.40 2.81 1.73
C ARG A 250 -3.46 2.85 0.53
N ILE A 251 -3.02 1.72 0.01
CA ILE A 251 -2.28 1.62 -1.26
C ILE A 251 -3.25 1.69 -2.43
N ALA A 252 -4.35 0.92 -2.38
CA ALA A 252 -5.35 0.91 -3.42
C ALA A 252 -6.06 2.28 -3.54
N PRO A 253 -6.40 2.74 -4.76
CA PRO A 253 -7.27 3.90 -4.91
C PRO A 253 -8.61 3.62 -4.21
N PRO A 254 -9.27 4.64 -3.60
CA PRO A 254 -10.56 4.43 -2.97
C PRO A 254 -11.54 3.86 -4.01
N LEU A 255 -12.22 2.76 -3.64
CA LEU A 255 -13.23 2.13 -4.49
C LEU A 255 -14.26 3.18 -4.90
N GLN A 256 -14.48 3.33 -6.20
CA GLN A 256 -15.53 4.22 -6.69
C GLN A 256 -16.90 3.76 -6.15
N PRO A 257 -17.86 4.67 -5.86
CA PRO A 257 -19.14 4.34 -5.21
C PRO A 257 -19.95 3.22 -5.88
N ALA A 258 -19.75 2.99 -7.19
CA ALA A 258 -20.36 1.90 -7.94
C ALA A 258 -19.82 0.51 -7.52
N GLN A 259 -18.55 0.40 -7.18
CA GLN A 259 -17.91 -0.85 -6.76
C GLN A 259 -18.25 -1.19 -5.31
N THR A 260 -18.46 -0.17 -4.47
CA THR A 260 -18.90 -0.36 -3.08
C THR A 260 -20.29 -0.99 -3.00
N LYS A 261 -21.20 -0.67 -3.95
CA LYS A 261 -22.53 -1.30 -4.00
C LYS A 261 -22.47 -2.79 -4.35
N VAL A 262 -21.60 -3.19 -5.25
CA VAL A 262 -21.40 -4.60 -5.64
C VAL A 262 -20.79 -5.41 -4.49
N ALA A 263 -19.75 -4.88 -3.82
CA ALA A 263 -19.12 -5.52 -2.67
C ALA A 263 -20.10 -5.69 -1.49
N ALA A 264 -20.91 -4.65 -1.19
CA ALA A 264 -21.93 -4.72 -0.15
C ALA A 264 -23.08 -5.70 -0.48
N GLN A 265 -23.35 -5.94 -1.76
CA GLN A 265 -24.38 -6.88 -2.20
C GLN A 265 -23.90 -8.33 -2.11
N VAL A 266 -22.62 -8.58 -2.37
CA VAL A 266 -21.99 -9.92 -2.22
C VAL A 266 -21.91 -10.33 -0.75
N ILE A 267 -21.61 -9.41 0.17
CA ILE A 267 -21.55 -9.69 1.62
C ILE A 267 -22.96 -10.00 2.20
N ARG A 268 -24.04 -9.50 1.61
CA ARG A 268 -25.40 -9.79 2.07
C ARG A 268 -25.97 -11.13 1.58
N GLN A 269 -25.27 -11.81 0.67
CA GLN A 269 -25.70 -13.10 0.10
C GLN A 269 -24.91 -14.30 0.65
N GLN A 270 -23.99 -14.09 1.57
CA GLN A 270 -23.31 -15.10 2.37
C GLN A 270 -23.82 -15.08 3.81
#